data_2c53870ef09afcfd3cfff8a64eb25b49
#
_entry.id   2c53870ef09afcfd3cfff8a64eb25b49
#
_cell.length_a   1.000
_cell.length_b   1.000
_cell.length_c   1.000
_cell.angle_alpha   90.00
_cell.angle_beta   90.00
_cell.angle_gamma   90.00
#
_symmetry.space_group_name_H-M   'P 1'
#
loop_
_entity.id
_entity.type
_entity.pdbx_description
1 polymer ?
#
loop_
_entity_poly.entity_id
_entity_poly.type
_entity_poly.pdbx_seq_one_letter_code
_entity_poly.pdbx_strand_id
1 'polypeptide(L)'
;MGKTITTLTAVKELKYNRFLVRKVLVIAPKKVAEGTWTKEAAKWDHTKMLRVSPILGSQTKRIRALNTPADLYIINRENVCWLVDYYRNSWPFDMVVVDESSSFKSHSAKRFKALASVCPRIDRMVELTGTPSPNGLADLWSQIFLLDAGERLGKRYTQFRERYFQPDKRGADGMVYSYEAKPGTEASILEKISDICISMKAEDYLELPDIVYHEIPVELDKKSAKAYYELEREMVLQLPEDDEMISVTSAAALSNKLLQLANGAIYDEDRQVHEVHSCKIEAFMELIESLQGKPVLVFYNYQHDRERILTALSGTKLRVRELKNTQDEDGWNAREIDVLLTHPASSAYGLNLQQGGNHVIWFGLTWNYELYTQANKRLHRQGQTDKVIIHHLICSGTRDEDVMQALKKKDDVQNWVMESLKARIRRIKEGNL
;
A
#
# COMPACT_ATOMS: atom_id res chain seq x y z
N MET A 1 -5.78 -14.66 -6.04
CA MET A 1 -4.94 -15.88 -5.84
C MET A 1 -5.34 -16.72 -4.61
N GLY A 2 -6.49 -16.59 -4.03
CA GLY A 2 -7.02 -17.51 -3.02
C GLY A 2 -6.21 -17.68 -1.70
N LYS A 3 -5.27 -16.77 -1.37
CA LYS A 3 -4.42 -16.89 -0.16
C LYS A 3 -5.24 -17.20 1.12
N THR A 4 -6.32 -16.46 1.33
CA THR A 4 -7.18 -16.61 2.52
C THR A 4 -7.83 -17.99 2.57
N ILE A 5 -8.47 -18.45 1.49
CA ILE A 5 -9.14 -19.77 1.48
C ILE A 5 -8.14 -20.91 1.57
N THR A 6 -6.99 -20.83 0.90
CA THR A 6 -5.93 -21.84 1.02
C THR A 6 -5.47 -21.97 2.48
N THR A 7 -5.27 -20.84 3.17
CA THR A 7 -4.88 -20.85 4.59
C THR A 7 -6.00 -21.40 5.48
N LEU A 8 -7.26 -21.03 5.26
CA LEU A 8 -8.41 -21.56 5.99
C LEU A 8 -8.54 -23.09 5.80
N THR A 9 -8.34 -23.58 4.58
CA THR A 9 -8.32 -25.01 4.28
C THR A 9 -7.19 -25.73 5.03
N ALA A 10 -5.99 -25.15 5.02
CA ALA A 10 -4.85 -25.69 5.76
C ALA A 10 -5.11 -25.70 7.28
N VAL A 11 -5.68 -24.61 7.83
CA VAL A 11 -6.07 -24.56 9.26
C VAL A 11 -7.08 -25.66 9.60
N LYS A 12 -8.12 -25.82 8.77
CA LYS A 12 -9.12 -26.88 8.98
C LYS A 12 -8.46 -28.25 8.97
N GLU A 13 -7.61 -28.52 8.00
CA GLU A 13 -6.88 -29.80 7.88
C GLU A 13 -5.98 -30.04 9.09
N LEU A 14 -5.14 -29.09 9.46
CA LEU A 14 -4.22 -29.19 10.59
C LEU A 14 -4.93 -29.35 11.94
N LYS A 15 -6.07 -28.68 12.11
CA LYS A 15 -6.79 -28.69 13.39
C LYS A 15 -7.67 -29.92 13.58
N TYR A 16 -8.49 -30.25 12.56
CA TYR A 16 -9.57 -31.23 12.70
C TYR A 16 -9.24 -32.60 12.16
N ASN A 17 -8.32 -32.69 11.18
CA ASN A 17 -7.93 -33.99 10.60
C ASN A 17 -6.59 -34.50 11.18
N ARG A 18 -5.64 -33.57 11.42
CA ARG A 18 -4.29 -33.93 11.90
C ARG A 18 -4.05 -33.64 13.38
N PHE A 19 -4.89 -32.86 14.03
CA PHE A 19 -4.79 -32.46 15.43
C PHE A 19 -3.45 -31.80 15.80
N LEU A 20 -2.84 -31.10 14.86
CA LEU A 20 -1.52 -30.46 14.99
C LEU A 20 -1.60 -28.99 15.38
N VAL A 21 -2.81 -28.39 15.42
CA VAL A 21 -3.04 -26.98 15.74
C VAL A 21 -4.25 -26.84 16.65
N ARG A 22 -4.14 -26.05 17.72
CA ARG A 22 -5.23 -25.77 18.68
C ARG A 22 -5.86 -24.40 18.50
N LYS A 23 -5.02 -23.35 18.50
CA LYS A 23 -5.46 -21.94 18.40
C LYS A 23 -4.67 -21.22 17.33
N VAL A 24 -5.37 -20.62 16.38
CA VAL A 24 -4.77 -19.87 15.29
C VAL A 24 -5.01 -18.38 15.51
N LEU A 25 -3.94 -17.57 15.39
CA LEU A 25 -4.01 -16.13 15.33
C LEU A 25 -3.78 -15.68 13.90
N VAL A 26 -4.67 -14.84 13.38
CA VAL A 26 -4.50 -14.14 12.11
C VAL A 26 -4.24 -12.66 12.41
N ILE A 27 -3.11 -12.14 11.97
CA ILE A 27 -2.73 -10.74 12.05
C ILE A 27 -2.92 -10.14 10.67
N ALA A 28 -3.83 -9.15 10.53
CA ALA A 28 -4.19 -8.59 9.24
C ALA A 28 -4.31 -7.06 9.28
N PRO A 29 -4.34 -6.35 8.14
CA PRO A 29 -4.74 -4.96 8.08
C PRO A 29 -6.16 -4.77 8.64
N LYS A 30 -6.44 -3.60 9.23
CA LYS A 30 -7.68 -3.35 9.98
C LYS A 30 -8.94 -3.75 9.19
N LYS A 31 -9.13 -3.27 7.97
CA LYS A 31 -10.31 -3.59 7.13
C LYS A 31 -10.43 -5.09 6.81
N VAL A 32 -9.30 -5.76 6.60
CA VAL A 32 -9.24 -7.21 6.38
C VAL A 32 -9.65 -7.98 7.63
N ALA A 33 -9.16 -7.53 8.79
CA ALA A 33 -9.50 -8.10 10.08
C ALA A 33 -10.99 -7.91 10.45
N GLU A 34 -11.60 -6.81 10.01
CA GLU A 34 -13.00 -6.48 10.28
C GLU A 34 -14.01 -7.39 9.55
N GLY A 35 -13.64 -7.96 8.40
CA GLY A 35 -14.64 -8.70 7.64
C GLY A 35 -14.13 -9.78 6.68
N THR A 36 -12.99 -9.60 6.01
CA THR A 36 -12.57 -10.47 4.91
C THR A 36 -12.41 -11.93 5.35
N TRP A 37 -11.67 -12.18 6.42
CA TRP A 37 -11.42 -13.54 6.92
C TRP A 37 -12.70 -14.22 7.42
N THR A 38 -13.59 -13.49 8.09
CA THR A 38 -14.87 -14.01 8.59
C THR A 38 -15.81 -14.34 7.45
N LYS A 39 -15.95 -13.43 6.47
CA LYS A 39 -16.77 -13.66 5.27
C LYS A 39 -16.25 -14.85 4.46
N GLU A 40 -14.93 -14.93 4.27
CA GLU A 40 -14.31 -16.01 3.50
C GLU A 40 -14.46 -17.37 4.20
N ALA A 41 -14.32 -17.43 5.54
CA ALA A 41 -14.53 -18.67 6.30
C ALA A 41 -15.98 -19.18 6.19
N ALA A 42 -16.96 -18.28 6.18
CA ALA A 42 -18.37 -18.63 6.05
C ALA A 42 -18.81 -19.01 4.63
N LYS A 43 -18.06 -18.58 3.61
CA LYS A 43 -18.43 -18.73 2.19
C LYS A 43 -18.34 -20.17 1.68
N TRP A 44 -17.42 -20.97 2.21
CA TRP A 44 -17.09 -22.30 1.67
C TRP A 44 -17.57 -23.41 2.60
N ASP A 45 -18.19 -24.46 2.04
CA ASP A 45 -18.78 -25.54 2.81
C ASP A 45 -17.79 -26.24 3.75
N HIS A 46 -16.55 -26.40 3.34
CA HIS A 46 -15.54 -27.08 4.14
C HIS A 46 -14.90 -26.21 5.23
N THR A 47 -15.09 -24.88 5.22
CA THR A 47 -14.54 -23.95 6.21
C THR A 47 -15.59 -23.28 7.09
N LYS A 48 -16.88 -23.33 6.73
CA LYS A 48 -17.97 -22.69 7.48
C LYS A 48 -18.12 -23.18 8.92
N MET A 49 -17.56 -24.34 9.25
CA MET A 49 -17.54 -24.88 10.60
C MET A 49 -16.53 -24.18 11.54
N LEU A 50 -15.56 -23.44 10.97
CA LEU A 50 -14.54 -22.76 11.74
C LEU A 50 -15.14 -21.57 12.52
N ARG A 51 -14.99 -21.59 13.83
CA ARG A 51 -15.42 -20.51 14.71
C ARG A 51 -14.40 -19.38 14.66
N VAL A 52 -14.83 -18.20 14.29
CA VAL A 52 -13.98 -17.02 14.13
C VAL A 52 -14.30 -15.99 15.20
N SER A 53 -13.27 -15.48 15.91
CA SER A 53 -13.39 -14.42 16.91
C SER A 53 -12.54 -13.21 16.54
N PRO A 54 -13.13 -12.10 16.05
CA PRO A 54 -12.41 -10.86 15.76
C PRO A 54 -12.05 -10.11 17.06
N ILE A 55 -10.75 -9.90 17.30
CA ILE A 55 -10.19 -9.18 18.44
C ILE A 55 -10.06 -7.70 18.07
N LEU A 56 -11.18 -6.98 18.01
CA LEU A 56 -11.26 -5.62 17.49
C LEU A 56 -11.97 -4.67 18.48
N GLY A 57 -11.82 -3.36 18.22
CA GLY A 57 -12.48 -2.31 18.99
C GLY A 57 -11.77 -1.95 20.30
N SER A 58 -12.54 -1.60 21.34
CA SER A 58 -12.00 -1.23 22.64
C SER A 58 -11.31 -2.40 23.35
N GLN A 59 -10.45 -2.10 24.31
CA GLN A 59 -9.73 -3.12 25.08
C GLN A 59 -10.68 -4.15 25.72
N THR A 60 -11.79 -3.69 26.28
CA THR A 60 -12.82 -4.58 26.87
C THR A 60 -13.42 -5.53 25.85
N LYS A 61 -13.73 -5.03 24.63
CA LYS A 61 -14.24 -5.87 23.54
C LYS A 61 -13.20 -6.91 23.10
N ARG A 62 -11.93 -6.51 23.01
CA ARG A 62 -10.83 -7.41 22.63
C ARG A 62 -10.62 -8.52 23.65
N ILE A 63 -10.64 -8.20 24.97
CA ILE A 63 -10.53 -9.20 26.04
C ILE A 63 -11.72 -10.18 25.99
N ARG A 64 -12.94 -9.68 25.77
CA ARG A 64 -14.11 -10.55 25.61
C ARG A 64 -13.94 -11.49 24.43
N ALA A 65 -13.46 -11.00 23.29
CA ALA A 65 -13.21 -11.81 22.09
C ALA A 65 -12.14 -12.89 22.33
N LEU A 66 -11.06 -12.58 23.08
CA LEU A 66 -10.02 -13.55 23.46
C LEU A 66 -10.55 -14.67 24.37
N ASN A 67 -11.53 -14.36 25.23
CA ASN A 67 -12.17 -15.33 26.14
C ASN A 67 -13.31 -16.11 25.46
N THR A 68 -13.71 -15.75 24.24
CA THR A 68 -14.69 -16.50 23.47
C THR A 68 -14.01 -17.69 22.78
N PRO A 69 -14.47 -18.94 23.02
CA PRO A 69 -13.87 -20.11 22.37
C PRO A 69 -14.02 -20.04 20.84
N ALA A 70 -12.89 -20.00 20.15
CA ALA A 70 -12.83 -19.95 18.69
C ALA A 70 -11.66 -20.79 18.14
N ASP A 71 -11.69 -21.05 16.85
CA ASP A 71 -10.65 -21.76 16.11
C ASP A 71 -9.65 -20.77 15.52
N LEU A 72 -10.16 -19.64 15.02
CA LEU A 72 -9.39 -18.53 14.53
C LEU A 72 -9.68 -17.26 15.33
N TYR A 73 -8.62 -16.61 15.76
CA TYR A 73 -8.65 -15.30 16.38
C TYR A 73 -8.04 -14.30 15.40
N ILE A 74 -8.73 -13.20 15.10
CA ILE A 74 -8.29 -12.23 14.09
C ILE A 74 -8.02 -10.90 14.77
N ILE A 75 -6.81 -10.36 14.60
CA ILE A 75 -6.42 -9.06 15.16
C ILE A 75 -5.87 -8.16 14.07
N ASN A 76 -6.08 -6.85 14.20
CA ASN A 76 -5.40 -5.90 13.34
C ASN A 76 -3.95 -5.67 13.80
N ARG A 77 -3.06 -5.52 12.82
CA ARG A 77 -1.60 -5.41 13.03
C ARG A 77 -1.17 -4.31 14.01
N GLU A 78 -1.97 -3.24 14.15
CA GLU A 78 -1.71 -2.14 15.07
C GLU A 78 -1.84 -2.56 16.55
N ASN A 79 -2.61 -3.61 16.82
CA ASN A 79 -2.84 -4.12 18.18
C ASN A 79 -1.94 -5.31 18.57
N VAL A 80 -0.98 -5.69 17.73
CA VAL A 80 -0.07 -6.83 18.02
C VAL A 80 0.76 -6.58 19.25
N CYS A 81 1.32 -5.37 19.43
CA CYS A 81 2.08 -5.02 20.63
C CYS A 81 1.23 -5.21 21.89
N TRP A 82 0.00 -4.70 21.89
CA TRP A 82 -0.93 -4.87 23.00
C TRP A 82 -1.23 -6.36 23.30
N LEU A 83 -1.41 -7.18 22.27
CA LEU A 83 -1.69 -8.60 22.45
C LEU A 83 -0.51 -9.35 23.08
N VAL A 84 0.70 -9.05 22.63
CA VAL A 84 1.94 -9.62 23.20
C VAL A 84 2.11 -9.19 24.65
N ASP A 85 1.89 -7.91 24.96
CA ASP A 85 1.94 -7.38 26.33
C ASP A 85 0.86 -8.00 27.23
N TYR A 86 -0.33 -8.27 26.70
CA TYR A 86 -1.44 -8.90 27.42
C TYR A 86 -1.10 -10.32 27.84
N TYR A 87 -0.58 -11.15 26.94
CA TYR A 87 -0.26 -12.54 27.23
C TYR A 87 1.13 -12.75 27.84
N ARG A 88 2.07 -11.89 27.53
CA ARG A 88 3.48 -12.00 27.99
C ARG A 88 4.02 -13.43 27.79
N ASN A 89 4.28 -14.13 28.91
CA ASN A 89 4.82 -15.49 28.88
C ASN A 89 3.78 -16.58 28.61
N SER A 90 2.48 -16.25 28.68
CA SER A 90 1.36 -17.19 28.52
C SER A 90 0.77 -17.20 27.11
N TRP A 91 1.62 -17.01 26.08
CA TRP A 91 1.21 -16.97 24.69
C TRP A 91 0.45 -18.24 24.28
N PRO A 92 -0.84 -18.15 23.85
CA PRO A 92 -1.70 -19.32 23.68
C PRO A 92 -1.83 -19.81 22.22
N PHE A 93 -1.26 -19.08 21.25
CA PHE A 93 -1.44 -19.38 19.84
C PHE A 93 -0.26 -20.20 19.33
N ASP A 94 -0.54 -21.42 18.92
CA ASP A 94 0.42 -22.37 18.36
C ASP A 94 0.63 -22.18 16.84
N MET A 95 -0.32 -21.52 16.16
CA MET A 95 -0.16 -21.09 14.76
C MET A 95 -0.48 -19.61 14.62
N VAL A 96 0.39 -18.89 13.91
CA VAL A 96 0.20 -17.47 13.57
C VAL A 96 0.27 -17.29 12.06
N VAL A 97 -0.71 -16.57 11.54
CA VAL A 97 -0.77 -16.17 10.12
C VAL A 97 -0.65 -14.65 10.05
N VAL A 98 0.33 -14.15 9.33
CA VAL A 98 0.52 -12.72 9.07
C VAL A 98 0.06 -12.39 7.66
N ASP A 99 -1.09 -11.76 7.54
CA ASP A 99 -1.63 -11.30 6.26
C ASP A 99 -1.08 -9.92 5.92
N GLU A 100 -0.61 -9.73 4.71
CA GLU A 100 0.20 -8.60 4.24
C GLU A 100 1.47 -8.41 5.10
N SER A 101 2.32 -9.45 5.10
CA SER A 101 3.56 -9.50 5.90
C SER A 101 4.57 -8.40 5.56
N SER A 102 4.47 -7.78 4.37
CA SER A 102 5.24 -6.56 4.03
C SER A 102 5.10 -5.46 5.08
N SER A 103 4.01 -5.46 5.86
CA SER A 103 3.84 -4.55 6.99
C SER A 103 4.81 -4.80 8.16
N PHE A 104 5.48 -5.95 8.22
CA PHE A 104 6.50 -6.32 9.21
C PHE A 104 7.94 -6.24 8.68
N LYS A 105 8.15 -5.67 7.50
CA LYS A 105 9.46 -5.55 6.83
C LYS A 105 10.52 -4.77 7.61
N SER A 106 10.13 -3.87 8.49
CA SER A 106 11.08 -3.06 9.27
C SER A 106 11.47 -3.77 10.58
N HIS A 107 12.74 -4.16 10.69
CA HIS A 107 13.34 -4.78 11.88
C HIS A 107 13.32 -3.87 13.12
N SER A 108 13.28 -2.55 12.94
CA SER A 108 13.21 -1.57 14.03
C SER A 108 11.80 -1.34 14.55
N ALA A 109 10.77 -1.71 13.79
CA ALA A 109 9.38 -1.45 14.13
C ALA A 109 8.95 -2.19 15.41
N LYS A 110 8.20 -1.50 16.29
CA LYS A 110 7.71 -2.06 17.56
C LYS A 110 6.92 -3.36 17.35
N ARG A 111 6.06 -3.40 16.30
CA ARG A 111 5.25 -4.59 16.00
C ARG A 111 6.09 -5.81 15.60
N PHE A 112 7.18 -5.61 14.82
CA PHE A 112 8.12 -6.68 14.50
C PHE A 112 8.77 -7.21 15.77
N LYS A 113 9.35 -6.33 16.60
CA LYS A 113 10.00 -6.72 17.85
C LYS A 113 9.07 -7.45 18.79
N ALA A 114 7.82 -6.99 18.90
CA ALA A 114 6.80 -7.65 19.71
C ALA A 114 6.51 -9.07 19.21
N LEU A 115 6.23 -9.24 17.90
CA LEU A 115 5.95 -10.57 17.35
C LEU A 115 7.18 -11.48 17.43
N ALA A 116 8.37 -10.98 17.12
CA ALA A 116 9.62 -11.73 17.21
C ALA A 116 9.89 -12.26 18.64
N SER A 117 9.49 -11.53 19.68
CA SER A 117 9.67 -11.97 21.08
C SER A 117 8.84 -13.20 21.46
N VAL A 118 7.76 -13.46 20.76
CA VAL A 118 6.88 -14.62 20.99
C VAL A 118 7.06 -15.74 19.97
N CYS A 119 7.84 -15.51 18.88
CA CYS A 119 8.13 -16.54 17.87
C CYS A 119 8.60 -17.89 18.46
N PRO A 120 9.46 -17.95 19.51
CA PRO A 120 9.88 -19.24 20.09
C PRO A 120 8.73 -20.06 20.72
N ARG A 121 7.53 -19.48 20.85
CA ARG A 121 6.32 -20.14 21.38
C ARG A 121 5.29 -20.44 20.31
N ILE A 122 5.64 -20.22 19.04
CA ILE A 122 4.77 -20.43 17.88
C ILE A 122 5.32 -21.64 17.11
N ASP A 123 4.52 -22.69 17.02
CA ASP A 123 4.93 -23.91 16.32
C ASP A 123 4.87 -23.74 14.79
N ARG A 124 3.97 -22.88 14.32
CA ARG A 124 3.77 -22.63 12.87
C ARG A 124 3.55 -21.14 12.59
N MET A 125 4.44 -20.59 11.80
CA MET A 125 4.31 -19.23 11.26
C MET A 125 4.01 -19.30 9.76
N VAL A 126 3.01 -18.54 9.31
CA VAL A 126 2.64 -18.39 7.90
C VAL A 126 2.61 -16.91 7.54
N GLU A 127 3.27 -16.54 6.48
CA GLU A 127 3.25 -15.17 5.96
C GLU A 127 2.62 -15.13 4.57
N LEU A 128 1.70 -14.19 4.40
CA LEU A 128 0.99 -13.98 3.14
C LEU A 128 1.26 -12.56 2.67
N THR A 129 1.79 -12.41 1.47
CA THR A 129 2.02 -11.10 0.85
C THR A 129 1.89 -11.16 -0.66
N GLY A 130 1.53 -10.05 -1.27
CA GLY A 130 1.59 -9.87 -2.73
C GLY A 130 2.86 -9.16 -3.17
N THR A 131 3.58 -8.51 -2.23
CA THR A 131 4.78 -7.70 -2.46
C THR A 131 5.75 -7.92 -1.30
N PRO A 132 6.58 -8.99 -1.33
CA PRO A 132 7.44 -9.33 -0.19
C PRO A 132 8.57 -8.33 0.04
N SER A 133 9.07 -7.68 -1.01
CA SER A 133 10.20 -6.74 -0.96
C SER A 133 9.90 -5.42 -1.67
N PRO A 134 8.93 -4.62 -1.18
CA PRO A 134 8.49 -3.43 -1.89
C PRO A 134 9.55 -2.31 -1.97
N ASN A 135 10.53 -2.31 -1.07
CA ASN A 135 11.65 -1.35 -1.10
C ASN A 135 13.01 -2.03 -1.35
N GLY A 136 13.00 -3.26 -1.90
CA GLY A 136 14.18 -4.01 -2.20
C GLY A 136 14.45 -5.19 -1.25
N LEU A 137 15.51 -5.95 -1.53
CA LEU A 137 15.82 -7.23 -0.88
C LEU A 137 16.04 -7.13 0.64
N ALA A 138 16.39 -5.94 1.16
CA ALA A 138 16.56 -5.72 2.60
C ALA A 138 15.27 -5.95 3.40
N ASP A 139 14.11 -5.74 2.78
CA ASP A 139 12.79 -5.93 3.40
C ASP A 139 12.51 -7.41 3.74
N LEU A 140 13.21 -8.35 3.09
CA LEU A 140 12.99 -9.79 3.29
C LEU A 140 13.50 -10.27 4.65
N TRP A 141 14.57 -9.67 5.19
CA TRP A 141 15.18 -10.16 6.43
C TRP A 141 14.18 -10.30 7.59
N SER A 142 13.39 -9.27 7.83
CA SER A 142 12.44 -9.27 8.95
C SER A 142 11.33 -10.31 8.78
N GLN A 143 10.85 -10.48 7.57
CA GLN A 143 9.81 -11.46 7.25
C GLN A 143 10.36 -12.88 7.41
N ILE A 144 11.51 -13.17 6.80
CA ILE A 144 12.14 -14.51 6.94
C ILE A 144 12.54 -14.79 8.39
N PHE A 145 12.98 -13.77 9.14
CA PHE A 145 13.29 -13.93 10.57
C PHE A 145 12.07 -14.40 11.39
N LEU A 146 10.87 -13.90 11.10
CA LEU A 146 9.65 -14.34 11.78
C LEU A 146 9.30 -15.80 11.46
N LEU A 147 9.65 -16.28 10.24
CA LEU A 147 9.41 -17.66 9.83
C LEU A 147 10.37 -18.66 10.47
N ASP A 148 11.66 -18.30 10.63
CA ASP A 148 12.73 -19.25 10.97
C ASP A 148 13.66 -18.80 12.11
N ALA A 149 13.33 -17.71 12.81
CA ALA A 149 14.16 -17.13 13.88
C ALA A 149 15.61 -16.79 13.43
N GLY A 150 15.80 -16.50 12.15
CA GLY A 150 17.07 -16.09 11.58
C GLY A 150 17.99 -17.25 11.17
N GLU A 151 17.47 -18.44 10.97
CA GLU A 151 18.24 -19.62 10.53
C GLU A 151 18.86 -19.40 9.15
N ARG A 152 18.10 -18.89 8.17
CA ARG A 152 18.53 -18.72 6.78
C ARG A 152 19.29 -17.42 6.50
N LEU A 153 18.76 -16.31 6.97
CA LEU A 153 19.32 -14.99 6.66
C LEU A 153 20.15 -14.38 7.79
N GLY A 154 20.28 -15.09 8.91
CA GLY A 154 21.07 -14.67 10.07
C GLY A 154 20.25 -14.01 11.17
N LYS A 155 20.70 -14.14 12.41
CA LYS A 155 20.01 -13.68 13.62
C LYS A 155 20.06 -12.17 13.83
N ARG A 156 20.95 -11.43 13.16
CA ARG A 156 21.15 -9.99 13.33
C ARG A 156 21.06 -9.29 11.97
N TYR A 157 20.22 -8.28 11.89
CA TYR A 157 20.07 -7.47 10.67
C TYR A 157 21.37 -6.82 10.21
N THR A 158 22.23 -6.38 11.14
CA THR A 158 23.53 -5.79 10.81
C THR A 158 24.41 -6.78 10.05
N GLN A 159 24.51 -8.03 10.50
CA GLN A 159 25.28 -9.08 9.83
C GLN A 159 24.69 -9.42 8.45
N PHE A 160 23.37 -9.47 8.34
CA PHE A 160 22.69 -9.66 7.05
C PHE A 160 23.03 -8.53 6.10
N ARG A 161 22.94 -7.26 6.55
CA ARG A 161 23.26 -6.10 5.75
C ARG A 161 24.74 -6.10 5.31
N GLU A 162 25.68 -6.35 6.20
CA GLU A 162 27.12 -6.42 5.88
C GLU A 162 27.44 -7.54 4.88
N ARG A 163 26.75 -8.65 4.98
CA ARG A 163 26.95 -9.80 4.09
C ARG A 163 26.48 -9.53 2.68
N TYR A 164 25.30 -8.96 2.52
CA TYR A 164 24.56 -8.89 1.25
C TYR A 164 24.55 -7.50 0.62
N PHE A 165 24.89 -6.47 1.36
CA PHE A 165 24.82 -5.08 0.89
C PHE A 165 26.16 -4.37 1.10
N GLN A 166 26.35 -3.32 0.30
CA GLN A 166 27.47 -2.38 0.42
C GLN A 166 26.95 -0.94 0.52
N PRO A 167 27.70 -0.03 1.17
CA PRO A 167 27.33 1.37 1.19
C PRO A 167 27.23 1.94 -0.24
N ASP A 168 26.13 2.62 -0.54
CA ASP A 168 25.91 3.31 -1.81
C ASP A 168 26.19 4.80 -1.67
N LYS A 169 25.45 5.49 -0.80
CA LYS A 169 25.62 6.94 -0.59
C LYS A 169 26.11 7.23 0.83
N ARG A 170 27.18 8.05 0.89
CA ARG A 170 27.75 8.57 2.14
C ARG A 170 27.60 10.08 2.18
N GLY A 171 27.24 10.63 3.33
CA GLY A 171 27.29 12.06 3.57
C GLY A 171 28.70 12.60 3.81
N ALA A 172 28.84 13.91 3.82
CA ALA A 172 30.11 14.59 4.15
C ALA A 172 30.61 14.28 5.57
N ASP A 173 29.69 13.89 6.47
CA ASP A 173 29.95 13.42 7.84
C ASP A 173 30.41 11.95 7.92
N GLY A 174 30.54 11.25 6.77
CA GLY A 174 30.89 9.84 6.68
C GLY A 174 29.74 8.88 6.99
N MET A 175 28.55 9.38 7.35
CA MET A 175 27.35 8.55 7.55
C MET A 175 26.88 7.92 6.25
N VAL A 176 26.50 6.64 6.32
CA VAL A 176 25.94 5.90 5.18
C VAL A 176 24.42 6.07 5.18
N TYR A 177 23.88 6.69 4.13
CA TYR A 177 22.45 6.96 3.99
C TYR A 177 21.70 5.89 3.18
N SER A 178 22.40 5.20 2.27
CA SER A 178 21.81 4.12 1.49
C SER A 178 22.76 2.95 1.31
N TYR A 179 22.17 1.78 1.05
CA TYR A 179 22.89 0.55 0.80
C TYR A 179 22.35 -0.08 -0.48
N GLU A 180 23.24 -0.52 -1.35
CA GLU A 180 22.90 -1.30 -2.55
C GLU A 180 23.26 -2.78 -2.36
N ALA A 181 22.55 -3.63 -3.07
CA ALA A 181 22.83 -5.07 -3.04
C ALA A 181 24.14 -5.37 -3.77
N LYS A 182 24.97 -6.21 -3.16
CA LYS A 182 26.20 -6.72 -3.81
C LYS A 182 25.84 -7.61 -5.01
N PRO A 183 26.69 -7.74 -6.03
CA PRO A 183 26.47 -8.66 -7.15
C PRO A 183 26.15 -10.08 -6.66
N GLY A 184 25.11 -10.71 -7.23
CA GLY A 184 24.69 -12.07 -6.87
C GLY A 184 23.87 -12.20 -5.58
N THR A 185 23.59 -11.10 -4.86
CA THR A 185 22.81 -11.12 -3.62
C THR A 185 21.42 -11.70 -3.80
N GLU A 186 20.71 -11.30 -4.86
CA GLU A 186 19.35 -11.76 -5.12
C GLU A 186 19.29 -13.29 -5.28
N ALA A 187 20.14 -13.84 -6.14
CA ALA A 187 20.21 -15.28 -6.35
C ALA A 187 20.54 -16.03 -5.04
N SER A 188 21.51 -15.52 -4.26
CA SER A 188 21.91 -16.13 -2.99
C SER A 188 20.82 -16.10 -1.92
N ILE A 189 20.04 -15.01 -1.84
CA ILE A 189 18.92 -14.92 -0.90
C ILE A 189 17.79 -15.86 -1.34
N LEU A 190 17.39 -15.82 -2.63
CA LEU A 190 16.32 -16.66 -3.18
C LEU A 190 16.61 -18.14 -3.01
N GLU A 191 17.85 -18.58 -3.27
CA GLU A 191 18.27 -19.96 -3.03
C GLU A 191 18.04 -20.39 -1.58
N LYS A 192 18.42 -19.54 -0.60
CA LYS A 192 18.32 -19.85 0.83
C LYS A 192 16.88 -19.94 1.35
N ILE A 193 15.94 -19.24 0.73
CA ILE A 193 14.54 -19.20 1.18
C ILE A 193 13.61 -20.05 0.31
N SER A 194 14.13 -20.68 -0.74
CA SER A 194 13.34 -21.42 -1.74
C SER A 194 12.54 -22.59 -1.16
N ASP A 195 13.03 -23.19 -0.08
CA ASP A 195 12.39 -24.33 0.59
C ASP A 195 11.20 -23.93 1.49
N ILE A 196 11.12 -22.65 1.90
CA ILE A 196 10.04 -22.14 2.76
C ILE A 196 9.14 -21.10 2.08
N CYS A 197 9.49 -20.65 0.88
CA CYS A 197 8.76 -19.62 0.14
C CYS A 197 8.19 -20.17 -1.16
N ILE A 198 6.91 -19.89 -1.40
CA ILE A 198 6.25 -20.18 -2.69
C ILE A 198 5.85 -18.87 -3.32
N SER A 199 6.34 -18.60 -4.52
CA SER A 199 5.92 -17.48 -5.34
C SER A 199 4.96 -17.93 -6.43
N MET A 200 3.78 -17.32 -6.46
CA MET A 200 2.75 -17.59 -7.49
C MET A 200 2.35 -16.27 -8.13
N LYS A 201 2.57 -16.13 -9.42
CA LYS A 201 2.04 -15.00 -10.19
C LYS A 201 0.62 -15.33 -10.62
N ALA A 202 -0.28 -14.33 -10.54
CA ALA A 202 -1.67 -14.51 -10.97
C ALA A 202 -1.75 -14.86 -12.47
N GLU A 203 -0.85 -14.29 -13.26
CA GLU A 203 -0.73 -14.48 -14.71
C GLU A 203 -0.44 -15.95 -15.10
N ASP A 204 0.23 -16.70 -14.24
CA ASP A 204 0.59 -18.12 -14.49
C ASP A 204 -0.60 -19.07 -14.28
N TYR A 205 -1.65 -18.65 -13.57
CA TYR A 205 -2.75 -19.52 -13.12
C TYR A 205 -4.13 -19.00 -13.41
N LEU A 206 -4.27 -17.72 -13.80
CA LEU A 206 -5.55 -17.06 -14.01
C LEU A 206 -5.55 -16.36 -15.37
N GLU A 207 -6.54 -16.65 -16.17
CA GLU A 207 -6.88 -15.83 -17.34
C GLU A 207 -7.52 -14.54 -16.84
N LEU A 208 -6.72 -13.50 -16.65
CA LEU A 208 -7.21 -12.15 -16.33
C LEU A 208 -7.38 -11.37 -17.63
N PRO A 209 -8.42 -10.52 -17.73
CA PRO A 209 -8.53 -9.62 -18.85
C PRO A 209 -7.34 -8.65 -18.92
N ASP A 210 -7.07 -8.13 -20.11
CA ASP A 210 -6.01 -7.15 -20.31
C ASP A 210 -6.20 -5.92 -19.42
N ILE A 211 -5.08 -5.33 -19.01
CA ILE A 211 -5.04 -4.04 -18.34
C ILE A 211 -4.51 -3.00 -19.32
N VAL A 212 -5.22 -1.89 -19.46
CA VAL A 212 -4.84 -0.78 -20.35
C VAL A 212 -4.54 0.44 -19.49
N TYR A 213 -3.36 1.01 -19.67
CA TYR A 213 -2.95 2.25 -19.01
C TYR A 213 -3.16 3.41 -19.99
N HIS A 214 -3.96 4.39 -19.58
CA HIS A 214 -4.28 5.57 -20.36
C HIS A 214 -3.78 6.81 -19.61
N GLU A 215 -2.76 7.45 -20.14
CA GLU A 215 -2.22 8.71 -19.63
C GLU A 215 -2.95 9.85 -20.30
N ILE A 216 -3.53 10.72 -19.50
CA ILE A 216 -4.27 11.90 -19.95
C ILE A 216 -3.47 13.12 -19.53
N PRO A 217 -2.77 13.77 -20.50
CA PRO A 217 -2.06 14.99 -20.21
C PRO A 217 -3.04 16.12 -19.90
N VAL A 218 -2.78 16.83 -18.80
CA VAL A 218 -3.53 18.01 -18.38
C VAL A 218 -2.64 19.23 -18.55
N GLU A 219 -2.99 20.06 -19.51
CA GLU A 219 -2.25 21.29 -19.76
C GLU A 219 -2.71 22.38 -18.78
N LEU A 220 -1.74 23.00 -18.11
CA LEU A 220 -2.01 24.18 -17.29
C LEU A 220 -2.18 25.39 -18.21
N ASP A 221 -3.22 26.19 -17.99
CA ASP A 221 -3.31 27.49 -18.65
C ASP A 221 -2.14 28.40 -18.23
N LYS A 222 -1.88 29.45 -19.00
CA LYS A 222 -0.71 30.35 -18.79
C LYS A 222 -0.64 30.94 -17.38
N LYS A 223 -1.81 31.25 -16.77
CA LYS A 223 -1.89 31.81 -15.41
C LYS A 223 -1.58 30.75 -14.37
N SER A 224 -2.16 29.57 -14.52
CA SER A 224 -1.96 28.42 -13.65
C SER A 224 -0.53 27.90 -13.73
N ALA A 225 0.03 27.80 -14.93
CA ALA A 225 1.43 27.40 -15.14
C ALA A 225 2.38 28.41 -14.46
N LYS A 226 2.14 29.72 -14.65
CA LYS A 226 2.93 30.76 -13.99
C LYS A 226 2.86 30.62 -12.46
N ALA A 227 1.66 30.47 -11.91
CA ALA A 227 1.47 30.31 -10.46
C ALA A 227 2.18 29.05 -9.92
N TYR A 228 2.10 27.92 -10.66
CA TYR A 228 2.80 26.68 -10.30
C TYR A 228 4.32 26.89 -10.25
N TYR A 229 4.91 27.46 -11.31
CA TYR A 229 6.36 27.64 -11.38
C TYR A 229 6.89 28.71 -10.42
N GLU A 230 6.13 29.78 -10.16
CA GLU A 230 6.49 30.78 -9.16
C GLU A 230 6.53 30.15 -7.74
N LEU A 231 5.50 29.40 -7.35
CA LEU A 231 5.48 28.70 -6.08
C LEU A 231 6.56 27.63 -5.98
N GLU A 232 6.79 26.87 -7.04
CA GLU A 232 7.89 25.89 -7.09
C GLU A 232 9.24 26.56 -6.87
N ARG A 233 9.49 27.64 -7.60
CA ARG A 233 10.73 28.43 -7.49
C ARG A 233 10.92 29.01 -6.10
N GLU A 234 9.88 29.58 -5.51
CA GLU A 234 9.91 30.13 -4.17
C GLU A 234 10.24 29.08 -3.12
N MET A 235 9.61 27.91 -3.19
CA MET A 235 9.89 26.77 -2.28
C MET A 235 11.31 26.25 -2.45
N VAL A 236 11.82 26.18 -3.70
CA VAL A 236 13.20 25.72 -3.96
C VAL A 236 14.22 26.71 -3.43
N LEU A 237 13.98 28.01 -3.56
CA LEU A 237 14.87 29.06 -3.03
C LEU A 237 14.96 29.07 -1.50
N GLN A 238 13.99 28.53 -0.81
CA GLN A 238 14.02 28.35 0.66
C GLN A 238 14.88 27.15 1.12
N LEU A 239 15.31 26.27 0.19
CA LEU A 239 16.19 25.16 0.50
C LEU A 239 17.64 25.62 0.62
N PRO A 240 18.50 24.90 1.37
CA PRO A 240 19.93 25.18 1.43
C PRO A 240 20.58 25.26 0.04
N GLU A 241 21.57 26.13 -0.11
CA GLU A 241 22.29 26.27 -1.39
C GLU A 241 23.07 25.03 -1.77
N ASP A 242 23.54 24.28 -0.78
CA ASP A 242 24.30 23.05 -0.96
C ASP A 242 23.35 21.84 -1.10
N ASP A 243 23.41 21.19 -2.27
CA ASP A 243 22.62 19.99 -2.56
C ASP A 243 22.85 18.83 -1.58
N GLU A 244 24.05 18.76 -0.95
CA GLU A 244 24.37 17.75 0.04
C GLU A 244 23.67 18.02 1.39
N MET A 245 23.29 19.26 1.67
CA MET A 245 22.57 19.66 2.89
C MET A 245 21.05 19.49 2.79
N ILE A 246 20.50 19.20 1.60
CA ILE A 246 19.06 18.95 1.43
C ILE A 246 18.72 17.59 2.07
N SER A 247 18.11 17.64 3.24
CA SER A 247 17.69 16.42 3.92
C SER A 247 16.61 15.68 3.14
N VAL A 248 16.55 14.35 3.28
CA VAL A 248 15.48 13.52 2.71
C VAL A 248 14.09 14.02 3.14
N THR A 249 13.98 14.52 4.36
CA THR A 249 12.73 15.07 4.92
C THR A 249 12.32 16.35 4.21
N SER A 250 13.25 17.28 3.97
CA SER A 250 12.97 18.53 3.24
C SER A 250 12.58 18.27 1.80
N ALA A 251 13.28 17.35 1.13
CA ALA A 251 12.98 16.94 -0.24
C ALA A 251 11.59 16.26 -0.35
N ALA A 252 11.24 15.40 0.60
CA ALA A 252 9.93 14.75 0.64
C ALA A 252 8.81 15.77 0.88
N ALA A 253 9.02 16.75 1.77
CA ALA A 253 8.07 17.81 2.04
C ALA A 253 7.84 18.68 0.80
N LEU A 254 8.90 19.10 0.11
CA LEU A 254 8.81 19.85 -1.14
C LEU A 254 8.07 19.04 -2.20
N SER A 255 8.47 17.78 -2.44
CA SER A 255 7.80 16.91 -3.40
C SER A 255 6.30 16.76 -3.14
N ASN A 256 5.92 16.63 -1.85
CA ASN A 256 4.51 16.55 -1.47
C ASN A 256 3.75 17.85 -1.75
N LYS A 257 4.35 19.01 -1.49
CA LYS A 257 3.75 20.31 -1.81
C LYS A 257 3.59 20.52 -3.32
N LEU A 258 4.57 20.13 -4.12
CA LEU A 258 4.50 20.21 -5.58
C LEU A 258 3.42 19.31 -6.17
N LEU A 259 3.17 18.14 -5.59
CA LEU A 259 2.06 17.28 -5.98
C LEU A 259 0.69 17.88 -5.59
N GLN A 260 0.59 18.57 -4.46
CA GLN A 260 -0.63 19.31 -4.11
C GLN A 260 -0.90 20.40 -5.16
N LEU A 261 0.12 21.17 -5.54
CA LEU A 261 0.03 22.19 -6.58
C LEU A 261 -0.40 21.60 -7.93
N ALA A 262 0.19 20.47 -8.34
CA ALA A 262 -0.19 19.77 -9.57
C ALA A 262 -1.66 19.31 -9.55
N ASN A 263 -2.22 19.01 -8.36
CA ASN A 263 -3.64 18.72 -8.20
C ASN A 263 -4.52 19.98 -8.16
N GLY A 264 -3.93 21.17 -8.09
CA GLY A 264 -4.59 22.46 -8.21
C GLY A 264 -4.95 23.14 -6.89
N ALA A 265 -4.49 22.64 -5.74
CA ALA A 265 -4.66 23.31 -4.44
C ALA A 265 -3.52 22.94 -3.50
N ILE A 266 -3.26 23.76 -2.49
CA ILE A 266 -2.18 23.56 -1.51
C ILE A 266 -2.69 23.87 -0.11
N TYR A 267 -2.15 23.18 0.91
CA TYR A 267 -2.33 23.56 2.32
C TYR A 267 -1.28 24.57 2.74
N ASP A 268 -1.71 25.62 3.46
CA ASP A 268 -0.80 26.50 4.17
C ASP A 268 -0.30 25.88 5.50
N GLU A 269 0.39 26.70 6.32
CA GLU A 269 0.90 26.29 7.64
C GLU A 269 -0.23 25.97 8.63
N ASP A 270 -1.36 26.67 8.53
CA ASP A 270 -2.57 26.47 9.34
C ASP A 270 -3.49 25.39 8.79
N ARG A 271 -3.04 24.65 7.76
CA ARG A 271 -3.80 23.63 7.03
C ARG A 271 -5.06 24.14 6.32
N GLN A 272 -5.13 25.43 6.04
CA GLN A 272 -6.17 25.97 5.17
C GLN A 272 -5.87 25.63 3.71
N VAL A 273 -6.91 25.42 2.93
CA VAL A 273 -6.81 25.06 1.52
C VAL A 273 -6.80 26.32 0.66
N HIS A 274 -5.77 26.49 -0.15
CA HIS A 274 -5.68 27.54 -1.15
C HIS A 274 -5.76 26.91 -2.53
N GLU A 275 -6.82 27.23 -3.27
CA GLU A 275 -6.97 26.79 -4.66
C GLU A 275 -6.07 27.63 -5.57
N VAL A 276 -5.34 26.94 -6.45
CA VAL A 276 -4.39 27.54 -7.41
C VAL A 276 -4.93 27.47 -8.83
N HIS A 277 -5.49 26.32 -9.22
CA HIS A 277 -6.08 26.14 -10.53
C HIS A 277 -7.14 25.01 -10.55
N SER A 278 -8.00 25.01 -11.59
CA SER A 278 -9.05 24.01 -11.81
C SER A 278 -8.74 23.00 -12.94
N CYS A 279 -7.63 23.17 -13.67
CA CYS A 279 -7.34 22.42 -14.89
C CYS A 279 -7.50 20.90 -14.73
N LYS A 280 -7.03 20.35 -13.60
CA LYS A 280 -7.15 18.91 -13.33
C LYS A 280 -8.58 18.47 -13.01
N ILE A 281 -9.37 19.32 -12.37
CA ILE A 281 -10.81 19.10 -12.14
C ILE A 281 -11.58 19.15 -13.45
N GLU A 282 -11.26 20.08 -14.34
CA GLU A 282 -11.88 20.20 -15.66
C GLU A 282 -11.60 18.95 -16.49
N ALA A 283 -10.35 18.54 -16.60
CA ALA A 283 -9.97 17.30 -17.28
C ALA A 283 -10.62 16.04 -16.66
N PHE A 284 -10.78 16.02 -15.34
CA PHE A 284 -11.50 14.96 -14.65
C PHE A 284 -12.98 14.92 -15.06
N MET A 285 -13.65 16.06 -15.13
CA MET A 285 -15.06 16.13 -15.51
C MET A 285 -15.27 15.75 -16.98
N GLU A 286 -14.38 16.17 -17.88
CA GLU A 286 -14.38 15.75 -19.29
C GLU A 286 -14.23 14.22 -19.41
N LEU A 287 -13.32 13.63 -18.63
CA LEU A 287 -13.16 12.18 -18.60
C LEU A 287 -14.40 11.49 -18.08
N ILE A 288 -15.00 11.95 -16.98
CA ILE A 288 -16.26 11.39 -16.44
C ILE A 288 -17.39 11.44 -17.48
N GLU A 289 -17.54 12.54 -18.19
CA GLU A 289 -18.51 12.68 -19.26
C GLU A 289 -18.26 11.69 -20.39
N SER A 290 -17.00 11.53 -20.80
CA SER A 290 -16.60 10.59 -21.86
C SER A 290 -16.86 9.13 -21.52
N LEU A 291 -16.93 8.77 -20.24
CA LEU A 291 -17.27 7.42 -19.78
C LEU A 291 -18.76 7.09 -19.92
N GLN A 292 -19.62 8.07 -20.20
CA GLN A 292 -21.06 7.88 -20.48
C GLN A 292 -21.79 7.02 -19.42
N GLY A 293 -21.52 7.31 -18.14
CA GLY A 293 -22.16 6.63 -17.02
C GLY A 293 -21.59 5.24 -16.67
N LYS A 294 -20.49 4.82 -17.28
CA LYS A 294 -19.78 3.61 -16.82
C LYS A 294 -19.25 3.80 -15.40
N PRO A 295 -19.43 2.81 -14.51
CA PRO A 295 -18.93 2.91 -13.15
C PRO A 295 -17.41 3.09 -13.10
N VAL A 296 -16.95 4.01 -12.26
CA VAL A 296 -15.53 4.34 -12.13
C VAL A 296 -15.07 4.43 -10.69
N LEU A 297 -13.93 3.82 -10.39
CA LEU A 297 -13.22 3.92 -9.12
C LEU A 297 -12.20 5.05 -9.19
N VAL A 298 -12.33 6.06 -8.32
CA VAL A 298 -11.48 7.26 -8.34
C VAL A 298 -10.56 7.27 -7.13
N PHE A 299 -9.27 7.36 -7.38
CA PHE A 299 -8.23 7.53 -6.36
C PHE A 299 -7.82 8.98 -6.23
N TYR A 300 -7.88 9.50 -5.00
CA TYR A 300 -7.41 10.83 -4.62
C TYR A 300 -6.32 10.72 -3.53
N ASN A 301 -5.43 11.72 -3.42
CA ASN A 301 -4.38 11.70 -2.41
C ASN A 301 -4.63 12.66 -1.24
N TYR A 302 -5.22 13.82 -1.49
CA TYR A 302 -5.40 14.88 -0.50
C TYR A 302 -6.87 15.10 -0.19
N GLN A 303 -7.18 15.62 1.01
CA GLN A 303 -8.57 15.94 1.36
C GLN A 303 -9.15 17.03 0.46
N HIS A 304 -8.35 18.02 0.09
CA HIS A 304 -8.79 19.04 -0.89
C HIS A 304 -9.14 18.43 -2.26
N ASP A 305 -8.42 17.40 -2.74
CA ASP A 305 -8.78 16.70 -3.98
C ASP A 305 -10.19 16.10 -3.86
N ARG A 306 -10.42 15.39 -2.74
CA ARG A 306 -11.71 14.77 -2.44
C ARG A 306 -12.84 15.79 -2.42
N GLU A 307 -12.67 16.89 -1.72
CA GLU A 307 -13.68 17.94 -1.58
C GLU A 307 -13.99 18.61 -2.92
N ARG A 308 -12.95 18.93 -3.69
CA ARG A 308 -13.10 19.53 -5.03
C ARG A 308 -13.76 18.57 -6.03
N ILE A 309 -13.40 17.28 -6.01
CA ILE A 309 -14.06 16.25 -6.83
C ILE A 309 -15.53 16.14 -6.46
N LEU A 310 -15.87 16.04 -5.17
CA LEU A 310 -17.25 15.96 -4.71
C LEU A 310 -18.04 17.21 -5.08
N THR A 311 -17.46 18.39 -4.97
CA THR A 311 -18.08 19.67 -5.38
C THR A 311 -18.35 19.67 -6.89
N ALA A 312 -17.39 19.27 -7.71
CA ALA A 312 -17.56 19.20 -9.16
C ALA A 312 -18.66 18.20 -9.58
N LEU A 313 -18.75 17.06 -8.90
CA LEU A 313 -19.76 16.05 -9.18
C LEU A 313 -21.15 16.37 -8.62
N SER A 314 -21.29 17.32 -7.69
CA SER A 314 -22.54 17.63 -7.02
C SER A 314 -23.64 18.13 -7.97
N GLY A 315 -23.26 18.74 -9.11
CA GLY A 315 -24.18 19.20 -10.15
C GLY A 315 -24.62 18.10 -11.13
N THR A 316 -24.08 16.89 -11.00
CA THR A 316 -24.38 15.77 -11.90
C THR A 316 -25.50 14.88 -11.37
N LYS A 317 -26.07 14.03 -12.25
CA LYS A 317 -27.05 13.00 -11.83
C LYS A 317 -26.38 11.69 -11.38
N LEU A 318 -25.04 11.65 -11.28
CA LEU A 318 -24.29 10.46 -10.92
C LEU A 318 -24.44 10.12 -9.44
N ARG A 319 -24.55 8.83 -9.14
CA ARG A 319 -24.58 8.30 -7.78
C ARG A 319 -23.15 8.20 -7.26
N VAL A 320 -22.74 9.21 -6.50
CA VAL A 320 -21.38 9.36 -5.98
C VAL A 320 -21.31 8.88 -4.52
N ARG A 321 -20.33 8.07 -4.19
CA ARG A 321 -20.05 7.59 -2.82
C ARG A 321 -18.57 7.61 -2.52
N GLU A 322 -18.25 7.77 -1.25
CA GLU A 322 -16.90 7.53 -0.73
C GLU A 322 -16.87 6.15 -0.05
N LEU A 323 -15.84 5.37 -0.34
CA LEU A 323 -15.66 4.04 0.21
C LEU A 323 -15.24 4.09 1.68
N LYS A 324 -16.17 3.97 2.60
CA LYS A 324 -15.96 4.04 4.06
C LYS A 324 -16.14 2.69 4.75
N ASN A 325 -17.10 1.91 4.29
CA ASN A 325 -17.56 0.69 4.97
C ASN A 325 -17.95 -0.41 3.96
N THR A 326 -18.39 -1.55 4.49
CA THR A 326 -18.80 -2.70 3.68
C THR A 326 -20.05 -2.44 2.84
N GLN A 327 -20.95 -1.57 3.29
CA GLN A 327 -22.17 -1.24 2.51
C GLN A 327 -21.80 -0.49 1.21
N ASP A 328 -20.75 0.36 1.27
CA ASP A 328 -20.27 1.04 0.07
C ASP A 328 -19.61 0.05 -0.91
N GLU A 329 -18.90 -0.98 -0.40
CA GLU A 329 -18.34 -2.07 -1.21
C GLU A 329 -19.47 -2.92 -1.84
N ASP A 330 -20.47 -3.28 -1.06
CA ASP A 330 -21.60 -4.08 -1.52
C ASP A 330 -22.43 -3.29 -2.57
N GLY A 331 -22.72 -2.01 -2.33
CA GLY A 331 -23.42 -1.13 -3.27
C GLY A 331 -22.64 -0.89 -4.57
N TRP A 332 -21.30 -0.77 -4.49
CA TRP A 332 -20.46 -0.71 -5.68
C TRP A 332 -20.57 -2.01 -6.51
N ASN A 333 -20.41 -3.16 -5.87
CA ASN A 333 -20.49 -4.44 -6.54
C ASN A 333 -21.89 -4.76 -7.08
N ALA A 334 -22.96 -4.19 -6.48
CA ALA A 334 -24.32 -4.24 -7.00
C ALA A 334 -24.58 -3.22 -8.14
N ARG A 335 -23.57 -2.43 -8.55
CA ARG A 335 -23.68 -1.35 -9.56
C ARG A 335 -24.70 -0.26 -9.19
N GLU A 336 -24.86 0.00 -7.90
CA GLU A 336 -25.70 1.09 -7.38
C GLU A 336 -24.93 2.41 -7.26
N ILE A 337 -23.63 2.41 -7.52
CA ILE A 337 -22.72 3.55 -7.43
C ILE A 337 -22.05 3.75 -8.78
N ASP A 338 -22.14 4.97 -9.31
CA ASP A 338 -21.53 5.33 -10.60
C ASP A 338 -20.08 5.82 -10.41
N VAL A 339 -19.81 6.57 -9.32
CA VAL A 339 -18.48 7.06 -8.98
C VAL A 339 -18.17 6.69 -7.53
N LEU A 340 -17.18 5.83 -7.34
CA LEU A 340 -16.68 5.44 -6.02
C LEU A 340 -15.33 6.10 -5.73
N LEU A 341 -15.30 7.03 -4.76
CA LEU A 341 -14.07 7.71 -4.34
C LEU A 341 -13.38 6.95 -3.20
N THR A 342 -12.07 6.86 -3.24
CA THR A 342 -11.29 6.30 -2.14
C THR A 342 -9.85 6.79 -2.13
N HIS A 343 -9.25 6.88 -0.94
CA HIS A 343 -7.82 7.08 -0.80
C HIS A 343 -7.09 5.75 -1.01
N PRO A 344 -5.96 5.70 -1.77
CA PRO A 344 -5.26 4.45 -2.07
C PRO A 344 -4.93 3.61 -0.84
N ALA A 345 -4.46 4.23 0.25
CA ALA A 345 -4.16 3.52 1.50
C ALA A 345 -5.40 2.90 2.16
N SER A 346 -6.58 3.46 1.93
CA SER A 346 -7.84 2.93 2.48
C SER A 346 -8.36 1.73 1.70
N SER A 347 -8.07 1.66 0.40
CA SER A 347 -8.52 0.59 -0.49
C SER A 347 -7.47 -0.50 -0.71
N ALA A 348 -6.20 -0.23 -0.39
CA ALA A 348 -5.09 -1.14 -0.67
C ALA A 348 -5.24 -2.52 -0.02
N TYR A 349 -6.06 -2.66 1.03
CA TYR A 349 -6.15 -3.89 1.80
C TYR A 349 -7.56 -4.47 1.83
N GLY A 350 -7.70 -5.70 1.32
CA GLY A 350 -8.79 -6.62 1.59
C GLY A 350 -10.15 -6.40 0.90
N LEU A 351 -10.27 -5.42 0.03
CA LEU A 351 -11.52 -5.14 -0.67
C LEU A 351 -11.65 -5.89 -2.00
N ASN A 352 -12.87 -6.22 -2.39
CA ASN A 352 -13.21 -6.89 -3.64
C ASN A 352 -14.13 -5.97 -4.45
N LEU A 353 -13.58 -5.24 -5.42
CA LEU A 353 -14.31 -4.22 -6.17
C LEU A 353 -14.51 -4.58 -7.65
N GLN A 354 -14.09 -5.78 -8.08
CA GLN A 354 -14.05 -6.18 -9.49
C GLN A 354 -15.41 -6.37 -10.16
N GLN A 355 -16.51 -6.49 -9.38
CA GLN A 355 -17.84 -6.69 -9.95
C GLN A 355 -18.55 -5.37 -10.29
N GLY A 356 -18.16 -4.27 -9.65
CA GLY A 356 -18.83 -2.98 -9.80
C GLY A 356 -18.48 -2.25 -11.07
N GLY A 357 -17.25 -2.42 -11.58
CA GLY A 357 -16.80 -1.72 -12.78
C GLY A 357 -15.39 -2.15 -13.22
N ASN A 358 -14.92 -1.55 -14.30
CA ASN A 358 -13.62 -1.84 -14.90
C ASN A 358 -12.79 -0.58 -15.22
N HIS A 359 -13.26 0.61 -14.84
CA HIS A 359 -12.53 1.87 -14.99
C HIS A 359 -11.97 2.35 -13.67
N VAL A 360 -10.70 2.79 -13.69
CA VAL A 360 -10.00 3.44 -12.57
C VAL A 360 -9.55 4.82 -13.03
N ILE A 361 -9.70 5.83 -12.21
CA ILE A 361 -9.11 7.16 -12.41
C ILE A 361 -8.17 7.47 -11.24
N TRP A 362 -6.92 7.73 -11.54
CA TRP A 362 -5.96 8.36 -10.63
C TRP A 362 -6.02 9.87 -10.81
N PHE A 363 -6.76 10.55 -9.94
CA PHE A 363 -6.81 12.01 -9.90
C PHE A 363 -5.50 12.58 -9.36
N GLY A 364 -4.99 12.02 -8.26
CA GLY A 364 -3.69 12.31 -7.69
C GLY A 364 -2.81 11.06 -7.67
N LEU A 365 -1.58 11.18 -8.18
CA LEU A 365 -0.62 10.09 -8.23
C LEU A 365 0.09 9.91 -6.89
N THR A 366 0.49 8.67 -6.56
CA THR A 366 1.25 8.34 -5.36
C THR A 366 2.65 7.83 -5.69
N TRP A 367 3.65 8.25 -4.91
CA TRP A 367 5.01 7.69 -4.96
C TRP A 367 5.09 6.24 -4.47
N ASN A 368 4.09 5.77 -3.74
CA ASN A 368 4.12 4.44 -3.16
C ASN A 368 3.65 3.40 -4.19
N TYR A 369 4.63 2.78 -4.86
CA TYR A 369 4.39 1.74 -5.86
C TYR A 369 3.58 0.55 -5.32
N GLU A 370 3.77 0.18 -4.06
CA GLU A 370 3.00 -0.88 -3.41
C GLU A 370 1.51 -0.51 -3.33
N LEU A 371 1.21 0.71 -2.83
CA LEU A 371 -0.17 1.20 -2.77
C LEU A 371 -0.79 1.31 -4.17
N TYR A 372 -0.03 1.84 -5.14
CA TYR A 372 -0.48 1.94 -6.53
C TYR A 372 -0.84 0.57 -7.11
N THR A 373 0.04 -0.40 -6.98
CA THR A 373 -0.19 -1.75 -7.49
C THR A 373 -1.34 -2.45 -6.78
N GLN A 374 -1.43 -2.34 -5.46
CA GLN A 374 -2.51 -2.95 -4.68
C GLN A 374 -3.86 -2.31 -4.98
N ALA A 375 -3.91 -1.00 -5.16
CA ALA A 375 -5.11 -0.26 -5.53
C ALA A 375 -5.65 -0.72 -6.89
N ASN A 376 -4.81 -0.81 -7.91
CA ASN A 376 -5.20 -1.28 -9.24
C ASN A 376 -5.69 -2.74 -9.22
N LYS A 377 -5.07 -3.60 -8.40
CA LYS A 377 -5.51 -4.99 -8.19
C LYS A 377 -6.87 -5.12 -7.49
N ARG A 378 -7.55 -4.04 -7.08
CA ARG A 378 -8.94 -4.10 -6.57
C ARG A 378 -9.94 -4.39 -7.68
N LEU A 379 -9.69 -3.90 -8.89
CA LEU A 379 -10.51 -4.19 -10.08
C LEU A 379 -9.89 -5.29 -10.94
N HIS A 380 -8.55 -5.27 -11.16
CA HIS A 380 -7.85 -6.27 -11.96
C HIS A 380 -7.50 -7.51 -11.15
N ARG A 381 -8.48 -8.38 -10.98
CA ARG A 381 -8.35 -9.63 -10.22
C ARG A 381 -9.33 -10.70 -10.68
N GLN A 382 -9.19 -11.91 -10.15
CA GLN A 382 -10.09 -13.04 -10.45
C GLN A 382 -11.57 -12.64 -10.28
N GLY A 383 -12.36 -12.93 -11.32
CA GLY A 383 -13.79 -12.57 -11.39
C GLY A 383 -14.07 -11.28 -12.15
N GLN A 384 -13.04 -10.56 -12.62
CA GLN A 384 -13.19 -9.50 -13.61
C GLN A 384 -13.28 -10.11 -15.00
N THR A 385 -14.28 -9.71 -15.77
CA THR A 385 -14.53 -10.19 -17.14
C THR A 385 -14.16 -9.17 -18.21
N ASP A 386 -14.13 -7.89 -17.84
CA ASP A 386 -13.89 -6.78 -18.77
C ASP A 386 -12.42 -6.31 -18.68
N LYS A 387 -11.91 -5.77 -19.79
CA LYS A 387 -10.59 -5.09 -19.79
C LYS A 387 -10.59 -3.96 -18.78
N VAL A 388 -9.61 -3.96 -17.87
CA VAL A 388 -9.50 -2.89 -16.88
C VAL A 388 -8.74 -1.72 -17.49
N ILE A 389 -9.32 -0.52 -17.44
CA ILE A 389 -8.75 0.69 -17.99
C ILE A 389 -8.37 1.61 -16.82
N ILE A 390 -7.09 1.94 -16.73
CA ILE A 390 -6.54 2.80 -15.68
C ILE A 390 -6.15 4.13 -16.31
N HIS A 391 -6.91 5.17 -15.98
CA HIS A 391 -6.68 6.53 -16.44
C HIS A 391 -5.84 7.28 -15.42
N HIS A 392 -4.78 7.95 -15.88
CA HIS A 392 -3.93 8.81 -15.08
C HIS A 392 -4.07 10.24 -15.54
N LEU A 393 -4.51 11.15 -14.69
CA LEU A 393 -4.50 12.58 -14.97
C LEU A 393 -3.13 13.14 -14.59
N ILE A 394 -2.36 13.57 -15.58
CA ILE A 394 -0.96 13.99 -15.43
C ILE A 394 -0.84 15.44 -15.86
N CYS A 395 -0.59 16.35 -14.92
CA CYS A 395 -0.31 17.74 -15.25
C CYS A 395 1.05 17.84 -15.92
N SER A 396 1.05 18.29 -17.19
CA SER A 396 2.25 18.47 -18.02
C SER A 396 3.22 19.46 -17.39
N GLY A 397 4.52 19.15 -17.43
CA GLY A 397 5.58 19.99 -16.88
C GLY A 397 5.64 20.04 -15.35
N THR A 398 4.81 19.26 -14.64
CA THR A 398 4.75 19.26 -13.18
C THR A 398 5.38 17.98 -12.56
N ARG A 399 5.32 17.90 -11.23
CA ARG A 399 5.79 16.74 -10.47
C ARG A 399 5.03 15.44 -10.78
N ASP A 400 3.83 15.51 -11.36
CA ASP A 400 3.07 14.32 -11.77
C ASP A 400 3.82 13.46 -12.80
N GLU A 401 4.54 14.10 -13.74
CA GLU A 401 5.34 13.36 -14.74
C GLU A 401 6.45 12.54 -14.10
N ASP A 402 7.11 13.11 -13.09
CA ASP A 402 8.17 12.42 -12.36
C ASP A 402 7.62 11.18 -11.62
N VAL A 403 6.43 11.32 -10.97
CA VAL A 403 5.76 10.20 -10.33
C VAL A 403 5.41 9.12 -11.34
N MET A 404 4.84 9.51 -12.48
CA MET A 404 4.43 8.55 -13.51
C MET A 404 5.62 7.77 -14.07
N GLN A 405 6.75 8.45 -14.33
CA GLN A 405 7.97 7.81 -14.77
C GLN A 405 8.52 6.82 -13.71
N ALA A 406 8.49 7.19 -12.42
CA ALA A 406 8.90 6.31 -11.34
C ALA A 406 8.02 5.06 -11.25
N LEU A 407 6.71 5.22 -11.38
CA LEU A 407 5.76 4.09 -11.37
C LEU A 407 5.97 3.14 -12.55
N LYS A 408 6.36 3.64 -13.73
CA LYS A 408 6.68 2.83 -14.92
C LYS A 408 7.96 2.01 -14.76
N LYS A 409 8.98 2.57 -14.13
CA LYS A 409 10.30 1.90 -14.00
C LYS A 409 10.30 0.73 -13.01
N LYS A 410 9.28 0.63 -12.16
CA LYS A 410 9.07 -0.47 -11.17
C LYS A 410 10.21 -0.69 -10.15
N ASP A 411 11.38 -0.08 -10.36
CA ASP A 411 12.55 -0.24 -9.52
C ASP A 411 12.90 1.07 -8.82
N ASP A 412 13.22 0.97 -7.53
CA ASP A 412 13.79 2.01 -6.67
C ASP A 412 13.16 3.41 -6.76
N VAL A 413 11.83 3.45 -6.61
CA VAL A 413 11.03 4.68 -6.63
C VAL A 413 11.62 5.76 -5.69
N GLN A 414 12.18 5.39 -4.54
CA GLN A 414 12.72 6.36 -3.59
C GLN A 414 13.99 7.06 -4.12
N ASN A 415 14.92 6.30 -4.69
CA ASN A 415 16.13 6.89 -5.25
C ASN A 415 15.81 7.76 -6.47
N TRP A 416 14.91 7.30 -7.34
CA TRP A 416 14.50 8.07 -8.50
C TRP A 416 13.79 9.37 -8.13
N VAL A 417 12.93 9.35 -7.08
CA VAL A 417 12.28 10.55 -6.51
C VAL A 417 13.32 11.58 -6.09
N MET A 418 14.37 11.15 -5.40
CA MET A 418 15.42 12.05 -4.93
C MET A 418 16.25 12.61 -6.09
N GLU A 419 16.65 11.77 -7.04
CA GLU A 419 17.45 12.21 -8.19
C GLU A 419 16.68 13.16 -9.10
N SER A 420 15.41 12.86 -9.43
CA SER A 420 14.57 13.75 -10.24
C SER A 420 14.31 15.09 -9.54
N LEU A 421 14.12 15.08 -8.21
CA LEU A 421 13.95 16.32 -7.45
C LEU A 421 15.22 17.16 -7.44
N LYS A 422 16.39 16.56 -7.19
CA LYS A 422 17.67 17.27 -7.24
C LYS A 422 17.94 17.87 -8.62
N ALA A 423 17.66 17.12 -9.69
CA ALA A 423 17.82 17.61 -11.05
C ALA A 423 16.90 18.84 -11.32
N ARG A 424 15.67 18.80 -10.82
CA ARG A 424 14.70 19.89 -10.94
C ARG A 424 15.14 21.12 -10.13
N ILE A 425 15.61 20.93 -8.90
CA ILE A 425 16.15 21.99 -8.05
C ILE A 425 17.34 22.68 -8.74
N ARG A 426 18.27 21.91 -9.33
CA ARG A 426 19.42 22.48 -10.07
C ARG A 426 18.95 23.34 -11.23
N ARG A 427 18.03 22.88 -12.06
CA ARG A 427 17.49 23.66 -13.19
C ARG A 427 16.90 24.98 -12.73
N ILE A 428 16.15 25.00 -11.64
CA ILE A 428 15.55 26.22 -11.10
C ILE A 428 16.62 27.19 -10.58
N LYS A 429 17.63 26.67 -9.82
CA LYS A 429 18.74 27.49 -9.31
C LYS A 429 19.62 28.07 -10.42
N GLU A 430 19.80 27.34 -11.52
CA GLU A 430 20.56 27.77 -12.69
C GLU A 430 19.78 28.71 -13.62
N GLY A 431 18.51 28.98 -13.35
CA GLY A 431 17.68 29.89 -14.14
C GLY A 431 17.20 29.32 -15.47
N ASN A 432 17.22 27.98 -15.62
CA ASN A 432 16.87 27.26 -16.84
C ASN A 432 15.40 26.79 -16.88
N LEU A 433 14.51 27.49 -16.17
CA LEU A 433 13.05 27.28 -16.17
C LEU A 433 12.31 28.59 -16.37
#